data_2e8b6013444cb6f696acda764c4fae13
#
_entry.id   2e8b6013444cb6f696acda764c4fae13
#
_cell.length_a   1.000
_cell.length_b   1.000
_cell.length_c   1.000
_cell.angle_alpha   90.00
_cell.angle_beta   90.00
_cell.angle_gamma   90.00
#
_symmetry.space_group_name_H-M   'P 1'
#
loop_
_entity.id
_entity.type
_entity.pdbx_description
1 polymer ?
#
loop_
_entity_poly.entity_id
_entity_poly.type
_entity_poly.pdbx_seq_one_letter_code
_entity_poly.pdbx_strand_id
1 'polypeptide(L)'
;RSSNSDHAYSMQMIDSSGLFEVVIPKENSPFRYSLHSVYPGGQKEWLDPYSFLPSVQSSELTGFNQGWDRRPFLKLGSIPKVHDGVQGVSFVVWAPSAKSVHLVGDFNFWNTQSLPMRNLGSCGCWELFVPFASRGQKYKFRVLGADGVLREKTDPFGWKFEKLPGNASIIDDRS
;
A
#
# COMPACT_ATOMS: atom_id res chain seq x y z
N ARG A 1 -1.80 -16.78 -9.50
CA ARG A 1 -1.80 -16.90 -10.98
C ARG A 1 -1.07 -15.70 -11.54
N SER A 2 -0.19 -15.89 -12.53
CA SER A 2 0.43 -14.81 -13.28
C SER A 2 -0.59 -14.18 -14.24
N SER A 3 -0.60 -12.86 -14.38
CA SER A 3 -1.54 -12.17 -15.30
C SER A 3 -1.32 -12.49 -16.78
N ASN A 4 -0.19 -13.12 -17.13
CA ASN A 4 0.16 -13.50 -18.50
C ASN A 4 0.02 -15.01 -18.78
N SER A 5 -0.32 -15.82 -17.78
CA SER A 5 -0.53 -17.26 -17.95
C SER A 5 -1.51 -17.75 -16.91
N ASP A 6 -2.41 -18.66 -17.30
CA ASP A 6 -3.35 -19.36 -16.39
C ASP A 6 -2.64 -20.38 -15.47
N HIS A 7 -1.34 -20.22 -15.25
CA HIS A 7 -0.59 -21.15 -14.43
C HIS A 7 -0.75 -20.83 -12.95
N ALA A 8 -1.18 -21.80 -12.19
CA ALA A 8 -1.20 -21.76 -10.73
C ALA A 8 -0.01 -22.54 -10.17
N TYR A 9 0.71 -21.92 -9.27
CA TYR A 9 1.84 -22.55 -8.57
C TYR A 9 1.45 -22.78 -7.11
N SER A 10 1.63 -24.00 -6.61
CA SER A 10 1.40 -24.30 -5.20
C SER A 10 2.55 -23.79 -4.37
N MET A 11 2.25 -23.03 -3.33
CA MET A 11 3.22 -22.57 -2.35
C MET A 11 3.45 -23.63 -1.29
N GLN A 12 4.65 -23.77 -0.80
CA GLN A 12 5.00 -24.63 0.32
C GLN A 12 5.15 -23.82 1.60
N MET A 13 4.61 -24.32 2.69
CA MET A 13 4.83 -23.70 4.00
C MET A 13 6.26 -24.07 4.45
N ILE A 14 7.10 -23.05 4.63
CA ILE A 14 8.50 -23.19 5.02
C ILE A 14 8.73 -22.88 6.50
N ASP A 15 7.76 -22.27 7.18
CA ASP A 15 7.81 -22.00 8.60
C ASP A 15 6.41 -22.12 9.24
N SER A 16 6.36 -22.64 10.46
CA SER A 16 5.12 -22.86 11.23
C SER A 16 4.41 -21.56 11.63
N SER A 17 5.07 -20.40 11.53
CA SER A 17 4.43 -19.07 11.69
C SER A 17 3.54 -18.70 10.53
N GLY A 18 3.43 -19.53 9.47
CA GLY A 18 2.60 -19.33 8.30
C GLY A 18 3.32 -18.66 7.13
N LEU A 19 4.65 -18.81 7.06
CA LEU A 19 5.42 -18.35 5.90
C LEU A 19 5.36 -19.39 4.78
N PHE A 20 4.94 -18.93 3.60
CA PHE A 20 4.84 -19.77 2.39
C PHE A 20 5.79 -19.26 1.31
N GLU A 21 6.39 -20.19 0.57
CA GLU A 21 7.31 -19.89 -0.52
C GLU A 21 6.95 -20.67 -1.78
N VAL A 22 7.21 -20.05 -2.92
CA VAL A 22 7.25 -20.71 -4.22
C VAL A 22 8.34 -20.08 -5.09
N VAL A 23 9.11 -20.92 -5.77
CA VAL A 23 10.10 -20.48 -6.77
C VAL A 23 9.48 -20.64 -8.15
N ILE A 24 9.34 -19.52 -8.88
CA ILE A 24 8.81 -19.50 -10.24
C ILE A 24 10.00 -19.43 -11.20
N PRO A 25 10.28 -20.51 -11.96
CA PRO A 25 11.44 -20.52 -12.84
C PRO A 25 11.23 -19.63 -14.07
N LYS A 26 12.30 -19.01 -14.54
CA LYS A 26 12.37 -18.22 -15.78
C LYS A 26 11.63 -16.85 -15.76
N GLU A 27 11.16 -16.40 -14.62
CA GLU A 27 10.64 -15.03 -14.50
C GLU A 27 11.80 -14.09 -14.12
N ASN A 28 12.16 -13.19 -15.03
CA ASN A 28 13.27 -12.25 -14.85
C ASN A 28 12.81 -10.82 -14.58
N SER A 29 11.50 -10.56 -14.54
CA SER A 29 10.91 -9.26 -14.30
C SER A 29 9.73 -9.35 -13.34
N PRO A 30 9.45 -8.29 -12.57
CA PRO A 30 8.24 -8.23 -11.76
C PRO A 30 6.99 -8.46 -12.63
N PHE A 31 6.09 -9.29 -12.16
CA PHE A 31 4.82 -9.58 -12.82
C PHE A 31 3.66 -9.52 -11.83
N ARG A 32 2.47 -9.27 -12.35
CA ARG A 32 1.26 -9.26 -11.53
C ARG A 32 0.78 -10.69 -11.26
N TYR A 33 0.38 -10.94 -10.02
CA TYR A 33 -0.16 -12.23 -9.58
C TYR A 33 -1.31 -12.02 -8.59
N SER A 34 -2.18 -13.02 -8.48
CA SER A 34 -3.14 -13.16 -7.39
C SER A 34 -2.71 -14.28 -6.44
N LEU A 35 -3.09 -14.14 -5.19
CA LEU A 35 -2.94 -15.17 -4.17
C LEU A 35 -4.27 -15.87 -3.96
N HIS A 36 -4.24 -17.19 -3.92
CA HIS A 36 -5.40 -18.02 -3.61
C HIS A 36 -5.11 -18.86 -2.39
N SER A 37 -5.86 -18.68 -1.33
CA SER A 37 -5.76 -19.50 -0.12
C SER A 37 -6.99 -20.36 0.09
N VAL A 38 -6.77 -21.58 0.54
CA VAL A 38 -7.80 -22.53 0.94
C VAL A 38 -7.62 -22.84 2.42
N TYR A 39 -8.67 -22.73 3.20
CA TYR A 39 -8.69 -22.99 4.63
C TYR A 39 -9.98 -23.73 5.03
N PRO A 40 -10.10 -24.29 6.23
CA PRO A 40 -11.26 -25.11 6.61
C PRO A 40 -12.62 -24.44 6.47
N GLY A 41 -12.68 -23.10 6.49
CA GLY A 41 -13.91 -22.31 6.37
C GLY A 41 -14.21 -21.79 4.96
N GLY A 42 -13.38 -22.08 3.94
CA GLY A 42 -13.57 -21.58 2.58
C GLY A 42 -12.31 -21.32 1.80
N GLN A 43 -12.43 -20.52 0.77
CA GLN A 43 -11.33 -20.10 -0.07
C GLN A 43 -11.41 -18.60 -0.32
N LYS A 44 -10.27 -17.97 -0.54
CA LYS A 44 -10.18 -16.54 -0.85
C LYS A 44 -9.12 -16.31 -1.93
N GLU A 45 -9.47 -15.50 -2.91
CA GLU A 45 -8.54 -15.00 -3.92
C GLU A 45 -8.45 -13.48 -3.82
N TRP A 46 -7.25 -12.93 -3.92
CA TRP A 46 -7.02 -11.48 -3.95
C TRP A 46 -5.77 -11.14 -4.73
N LEU A 47 -5.75 -9.93 -5.30
CA LEU A 47 -4.56 -9.35 -5.88
C LEU A 47 -3.61 -8.89 -4.77
N ASP A 48 -2.36 -9.32 -4.84
CA ASP A 48 -1.34 -8.86 -3.89
C ASP A 48 -0.95 -7.41 -4.20
N PRO A 49 -1.04 -6.46 -3.26
CA PRO A 49 -0.56 -5.10 -3.45
C PRO A 49 0.91 -5.01 -3.90
N TYR A 50 1.72 -5.97 -3.48
CA TYR A 50 3.16 -6.00 -3.82
C TYR A 50 3.44 -6.53 -5.22
N SER A 51 2.45 -7.11 -5.90
CA SER A 51 2.56 -7.49 -7.32
C SER A 51 2.51 -6.30 -8.28
N PHE A 52 2.13 -5.12 -7.77
CA PHE A 52 2.11 -3.88 -8.55
C PHE A 52 3.43 -3.13 -8.41
N LEU A 53 3.91 -2.53 -9.50
CA LEU A 53 4.98 -1.56 -9.43
C LEU A 53 4.50 -0.29 -8.68
N PRO A 54 5.42 0.55 -8.17
CA PRO A 54 5.03 1.79 -7.52
C PRO A 54 4.13 2.64 -8.42
N SER A 55 2.99 3.08 -7.88
CA SER A 55 2.01 3.91 -8.60
C SER A 55 2.42 5.37 -8.72
N VAL A 56 3.48 5.76 -8.02
CA VAL A 56 4.20 7.05 -8.10
C VAL A 56 5.69 6.75 -8.01
N GLN A 57 6.47 7.33 -8.91
CA GLN A 57 7.93 7.18 -8.90
C GLN A 57 8.61 8.30 -8.11
N SER A 58 9.82 8.03 -7.58
CA SER A 58 10.60 9.05 -6.85
C SER A 58 10.93 10.28 -7.69
N SER A 59 11.10 10.11 -8.99
CA SER A 59 11.32 11.21 -9.94
C SER A 59 10.17 12.21 -10.01
N GLU A 60 8.93 11.73 -9.87
CA GLU A 60 7.73 12.57 -9.83
C GLU A 60 7.64 13.42 -8.56
N LEU A 61 8.31 12.99 -7.49
CA LEU A 61 8.33 13.68 -6.19
C LEU A 61 9.50 14.64 -6.02
N THR A 62 10.37 14.77 -7.04
CA THR A 62 11.54 15.67 -7.01
C THR A 62 11.13 17.11 -6.71
N GLY A 63 10.08 17.61 -7.36
CA GLY A 63 9.60 18.97 -7.14
C GLY A 63 9.10 19.23 -5.73
N PHE A 64 8.46 18.24 -5.12
CA PHE A 64 8.05 18.30 -3.73
C PHE A 64 9.26 18.39 -2.79
N ASN A 65 10.25 17.51 -2.97
CA ASN A 65 11.46 17.51 -2.15
C ASN A 65 12.29 18.78 -2.27
N GLN A 66 12.28 19.40 -3.45
CA GLN A 66 12.99 20.67 -3.71
C GLN A 66 12.16 21.92 -3.32
N GLY A 67 10.92 21.72 -2.86
CA GLY A 67 10.07 22.79 -2.34
C GLY A 67 9.42 23.68 -3.39
N TRP A 68 9.44 23.30 -4.68
CA TRP A 68 8.82 24.09 -5.74
C TRP A 68 7.50 23.47 -6.31
N ASP A 69 7.15 22.24 -5.95
CA ASP A 69 5.86 21.65 -6.33
C ASP A 69 4.74 22.34 -5.55
N ARG A 70 3.91 23.10 -6.26
CA ARG A 70 2.78 23.83 -5.67
C ARG A 70 1.52 22.96 -5.49
N ARG A 71 1.52 21.72 -6.00
CA ARG A 71 0.38 20.80 -5.96
C ARG A 71 0.78 19.41 -5.48
N PRO A 72 1.50 19.29 -4.36
CA PRO A 72 1.93 18.00 -3.85
C PRO A 72 0.75 17.08 -3.52
N PHE A 73 -0.41 17.64 -3.20
CA PHE A 73 -1.64 16.92 -2.95
C PHE A 73 -2.14 16.10 -4.16
N LEU A 74 -1.67 16.34 -5.37
CA LEU A 74 -1.98 15.50 -6.54
C LEU A 74 -1.21 14.18 -6.55
N LYS A 75 -0.20 14.05 -5.71
CA LYS A 75 0.71 12.88 -5.64
C LYS A 75 0.75 12.26 -4.26
N LEU A 76 0.58 13.06 -3.20
CA LEU A 76 0.60 12.65 -1.80
C LEU A 76 -0.83 12.47 -1.26
N GLY A 77 -0.96 11.60 -0.26
CA GLY A 77 -2.24 11.24 0.34
C GLY A 77 -2.85 9.98 -0.27
N SER A 78 -4.16 9.81 -0.14
CA SER A 78 -4.91 8.72 -0.76
C SER A 78 -5.52 9.18 -2.08
N ILE A 79 -5.17 8.50 -3.17
CA ILE A 79 -5.60 8.87 -4.52
C ILE A 79 -6.26 7.65 -5.18
N PRO A 80 -7.61 7.62 -5.27
CA PRO A 80 -8.31 6.63 -6.08
C PRO A 80 -7.87 6.73 -7.53
N LYS A 81 -7.45 5.64 -8.11
CA LYS A 81 -6.96 5.58 -9.50
C LYS A 81 -7.04 4.19 -10.10
N VAL A 82 -6.96 4.12 -11.40
CA VAL A 82 -6.64 2.87 -12.12
C VAL A 82 -5.12 2.78 -12.26
N HIS A 83 -4.54 1.69 -11.78
CA HIS A 83 -3.12 1.38 -11.92
C HIS A 83 -2.95 0.00 -12.53
N ASP A 84 -2.21 -0.09 -13.64
CA ASP A 84 -2.06 -1.32 -14.43
C ASP A 84 -3.39 -2.01 -14.78
N GLY A 85 -4.42 -1.20 -15.10
CA GLY A 85 -5.75 -1.70 -15.46
C GLY A 85 -6.61 -2.15 -14.28
N VAL A 86 -6.16 -1.96 -13.04
CA VAL A 86 -6.90 -2.34 -11.82
C VAL A 86 -7.31 -1.08 -11.06
N GLN A 87 -8.59 -1.01 -10.68
CA GLN A 87 -9.07 0.04 -9.79
C GLN A 87 -8.57 -0.19 -8.37
N GLY A 88 -8.16 0.88 -7.70
CA GLY A 88 -7.68 0.84 -6.34
C GLY A 88 -7.32 2.24 -5.84
N VAL A 89 -6.54 2.29 -4.79
CA VAL A 89 -6.09 3.54 -4.17
C VAL A 89 -4.57 3.52 -4.02
N SER A 90 -3.93 4.58 -4.52
CA SER A 90 -2.52 4.87 -4.24
C SER A 90 -2.42 5.64 -2.94
N PHE A 91 -1.62 5.17 -2.01
CA PHE A 91 -1.30 5.86 -0.76
C PHE A 91 0.15 6.30 -0.78
N VAL A 92 0.38 7.58 -0.60
CA VAL A 92 1.73 8.16 -0.56
C VAL A 92 1.86 9.09 0.63
N VAL A 93 2.86 8.87 1.47
CA VAL A 93 3.14 9.72 2.64
C VAL A 93 4.61 10.10 2.69
N TRP A 94 4.89 11.34 3.05
CA TRP A 94 6.24 11.82 3.30
C TRP A 94 6.60 11.60 4.77
N ALA A 95 7.58 10.75 5.02
CA ALA A 95 8.08 10.40 6.34
C ALA A 95 9.59 10.08 6.24
N PRO A 96 10.44 11.11 5.99
CA PRO A 96 11.84 10.93 5.63
C PRO A 96 12.70 10.30 6.72
N SER A 97 12.31 10.47 7.99
CA SER A 97 13.03 9.90 9.14
C SER A 97 12.39 8.60 9.68
N ALA A 98 11.37 8.07 9.00
CA ALA A 98 10.75 6.83 9.42
C ALA A 98 11.64 5.61 9.11
N LYS A 99 11.67 4.66 10.04
CA LYS A 99 12.27 3.32 9.83
C LYS A 99 11.34 2.40 9.06
N SER A 100 10.03 2.52 9.30
CA SER A 100 8.99 1.81 8.55
C SER A 100 7.67 2.57 8.62
N VAL A 101 6.84 2.37 7.59
CA VAL A 101 5.46 2.87 7.55
C VAL A 101 4.55 1.72 7.15
N HIS A 102 3.48 1.53 7.90
CA HIS A 102 2.41 0.58 7.56
C HIS A 102 1.12 1.35 7.31
N LEU A 103 0.35 0.87 6.37
CA LEU A 103 -0.98 1.38 6.08
C LEU A 103 -2.00 0.55 6.86
N VAL A 104 -2.88 1.20 7.61
CA VAL A 104 -3.95 0.56 8.39
C VAL A 104 -5.28 1.23 8.07
N GLY A 105 -6.34 0.45 7.97
CA GLY A 105 -7.66 0.97 7.63
C GLY A 105 -8.73 -0.11 7.53
N ASP A 106 -9.94 0.30 7.13
CA ASP A 106 -11.08 -0.61 6.99
C ASP A 106 -10.80 -1.73 5.98
N PHE A 107 -10.02 -1.45 4.92
CA PHE A 107 -9.68 -2.42 3.87
C PHE A 107 -8.80 -3.58 4.35
N ASN A 108 -8.11 -3.46 5.48
CA ASN A 108 -7.32 -4.52 6.08
C ASN A 108 -7.73 -4.82 7.53
N PHE A 109 -8.96 -4.45 7.93
CA PHE A 109 -9.51 -4.63 9.27
C PHE A 109 -8.61 -4.04 10.36
N TRP A 110 -7.93 -2.94 10.06
CA TRP A 110 -6.99 -2.25 10.95
C TRP A 110 -5.83 -3.13 11.43
N ASN A 111 -5.48 -4.14 10.64
CA ASN A 111 -4.33 -4.99 10.93
C ASN A 111 -3.03 -4.19 10.81
N THR A 112 -2.33 -4.07 11.91
CA THR A 112 -1.14 -3.21 12.03
C THR A 112 0.15 -3.85 11.50
N GLN A 113 0.12 -5.12 11.12
CA GLN A 113 1.27 -5.87 10.61
C GLN A 113 1.19 -6.12 9.09
N SER A 114 -0.01 -6.07 8.52
CA SER A 114 -0.20 -6.16 7.09
C SER A 114 0.04 -4.81 6.43
N LEU A 115 0.34 -4.79 5.14
CA LEU A 115 0.53 -3.61 4.31
C LEU A 115 1.68 -2.67 4.74
N PRO A 116 2.92 -3.19 4.96
CA PRO A 116 4.10 -2.32 5.01
C PRO A 116 4.25 -1.58 3.67
N MET A 117 4.47 -0.27 3.74
CA MET A 117 4.66 0.58 2.56
C MET A 117 6.10 0.50 2.04
N ARG A 118 6.27 0.68 0.73
CA ARG A 118 7.59 0.76 0.10
C ARG A 118 8.22 2.12 0.35
N ASN A 119 9.50 2.12 0.69
CA ASN A 119 10.31 3.34 0.69
C ASN A 119 10.73 3.65 -0.75
N LEU A 120 10.43 4.86 -1.23
CA LEU A 120 10.79 5.33 -2.57
C LEU A 120 12.22 5.93 -2.63
N GLY A 121 13.07 5.60 -1.67
CA GLY A 121 14.46 6.04 -1.63
C GLY A 121 14.66 7.43 -1.03
N SER A 122 15.61 8.19 -1.58
CA SER A 122 16.07 9.48 -1.01
C SER A 122 15.00 10.55 -0.93
N CYS A 123 13.86 10.40 -1.60
CA CYS A 123 12.75 11.36 -1.49
C CYS A 123 12.04 11.33 -0.11
N GLY A 124 12.31 10.32 0.71
CA GLY A 124 11.68 10.18 2.02
C GLY A 124 10.19 9.89 1.96
N CYS A 125 9.67 9.53 0.80
CA CYS A 125 8.28 9.14 0.63
C CYS A 125 8.10 7.62 0.70
N TRP A 126 6.95 7.22 1.18
CA TRP A 126 6.51 5.83 1.27
C TRP A 126 5.25 5.65 0.45
N GLU A 127 5.16 4.57 -0.28
CA GLU A 127 4.07 4.32 -1.24
C GLU A 127 3.54 2.91 -1.12
N LEU A 128 2.23 2.76 -1.35
CA LEU A 128 1.60 1.47 -1.61
C LEU A 128 0.32 1.67 -2.43
N PHE A 129 0.19 0.93 -3.53
CA PHE A 129 -1.09 0.79 -4.23
C PHE A 129 -1.89 -0.37 -3.63
N VAL A 130 -3.15 -0.12 -3.26
CA VAL A 130 -4.02 -1.12 -2.66
C VAL A 130 -5.23 -1.36 -3.57
N PRO A 131 -5.26 -2.51 -4.30
CA PRO A 131 -6.28 -2.78 -5.32
C PRO A 131 -7.69 -3.03 -4.76
N PHE A 132 -7.80 -3.32 -3.46
CA PHE A 132 -9.08 -3.58 -2.79
C PHE A 132 -9.54 -2.43 -1.89
N ALA A 133 -8.81 -1.33 -1.85
CA ALA A 133 -9.25 -0.13 -1.15
C ALA A 133 -10.20 0.70 -2.02
N SER A 134 -11.16 1.36 -1.39
CA SER A 134 -12.21 2.12 -2.05
C SER A 134 -12.61 3.38 -1.28
N ARG A 135 -13.32 4.28 -1.97
CA ARG A 135 -13.87 5.51 -1.36
C ARG A 135 -14.72 5.22 -0.14
N GLY A 136 -14.67 6.13 0.82
CA GLY A 136 -15.42 6.06 2.06
C GLY A 136 -14.74 5.26 3.17
N GLN A 137 -13.75 4.44 2.85
CA GLN A 137 -13.00 3.68 3.85
C GLN A 137 -12.06 4.60 4.63
N LYS A 138 -11.90 4.29 5.91
CA LYS A 138 -11.04 5.02 6.84
C LYS A 138 -9.64 4.42 6.85
N TYR A 139 -8.64 5.27 7.07
CA TYR A 139 -7.26 4.82 7.15
C TYR A 139 -6.39 5.75 8.00
N LYS A 140 -5.22 5.23 8.39
CA LYS A 140 -4.11 5.94 9.02
C LYS A 140 -2.78 5.37 8.54
N PHE A 141 -1.73 6.12 8.78
CA PHE A 141 -0.36 5.65 8.66
C PHE A 141 0.20 5.29 10.04
N ARG A 142 0.75 4.10 10.17
CA ARG A 142 1.45 3.65 11.37
C ARG A 142 2.95 3.76 11.11
N VAL A 143 3.58 4.72 11.75
CA VAL A 143 4.95 5.15 11.48
C VAL A 143 5.86 4.76 12.64
N LEU A 144 6.90 3.99 12.37
CA LEU A 144 8.00 3.76 13.29
C LEU A 144 9.05 4.87 13.06
N GLY A 145 9.16 5.78 14.00
CA GLY A 145 10.10 6.91 13.91
C GLY A 145 11.56 6.50 14.08
N ALA A 146 12.48 7.40 13.77
CA ALA A 146 13.93 7.22 14.01
C ALA A 146 14.24 6.97 15.50
N ASP A 147 13.44 7.53 16.39
CA ASP A 147 13.50 7.34 17.84
C ASP A 147 13.02 5.96 18.32
N GLY A 148 12.56 5.09 17.41
CA GLY A 148 12.03 3.77 17.71
C GLY A 148 10.61 3.79 18.26
N VAL A 149 9.95 4.95 18.31
CA VAL A 149 8.56 5.05 18.79
C VAL A 149 7.58 4.88 17.65
N LEU A 150 6.59 4.03 17.89
CA LEU A 150 5.52 3.76 16.95
C LEU A 150 4.36 4.73 17.15
N ARG A 151 3.92 5.36 16.07
CA ARG A 151 2.85 6.37 16.10
C ARG A 151 1.85 6.13 15.00
N GLU A 152 0.57 6.25 15.31
CA GLU A 152 -0.48 6.34 14.28
C GLU A 152 -0.71 7.80 13.92
N LYS A 153 -0.67 8.08 12.62
CA LYS A 153 -0.81 9.42 12.05
C LYS A 153 -1.96 9.49 11.07
N THR A 154 -2.75 10.53 11.20
CA THR A 154 -3.70 10.98 10.17
C THR A 154 -2.92 11.44 8.95
N ASP A 155 -3.49 11.28 7.77
CA ASP A 155 -2.87 11.73 6.52
C ASP A 155 -2.82 13.26 6.46
N PRO A 156 -1.63 13.87 6.37
CA PRO A 156 -1.52 15.32 6.25
C PRO A 156 -2.05 15.87 4.92
N PHE A 157 -2.19 15.02 3.89
CA PHE A 157 -2.78 15.35 2.60
C PHE A 157 -4.19 14.77 2.42
N GLY A 158 -4.81 14.29 3.51
CA GLY A 158 -6.19 13.80 3.50
C GLY A 158 -7.18 14.94 3.21
N TRP A 159 -8.24 14.63 2.46
CA TRP A 159 -9.29 15.59 2.11
C TRP A 159 -10.52 15.48 3.01
N LYS A 160 -10.74 14.32 3.56
CA LYS A 160 -11.87 14.03 4.41
C LYS A 160 -11.43 13.27 5.65
N PHE A 161 -12.05 13.59 6.76
CA PHE A 161 -11.68 13.07 8.07
C PHE A 161 -12.92 12.63 8.84
N GLU A 162 -12.73 11.75 9.81
CA GLU A 162 -13.76 11.44 10.78
C GLU A 162 -14.18 12.69 11.57
N LYS A 163 -15.42 12.66 12.05
CA LYS A 163 -15.87 13.62 13.05
C LYS A 163 -15.25 13.28 14.40
N LEU A 164 -14.90 14.30 15.16
CA LEU A 164 -14.39 14.15 16.52
C LEU A 164 -15.36 13.30 17.38
N PRO A 165 -14.85 12.43 18.23
CA PRO A 165 -13.45 12.23 18.65
C PRO A 165 -12.61 11.36 17.71
N GLY A 166 -13.16 10.86 16.61
CA GLY A 166 -12.42 10.15 15.58
C GLY A 166 -11.38 11.05 14.92
N ASN A 167 -10.31 10.45 14.39
CA ASN A 167 -9.20 11.16 13.77
C ASN A 167 -8.58 10.39 12.58
N ALA A 168 -9.30 9.44 12.00
CA ALA A 168 -8.85 8.79 10.80
C ALA A 168 -9.13 9.65 9.57
N SER A 169 -8.28 9.53 8.56
CA SER A 169 -8.54 10.04 7.23
C SER A 169 -9.53 9.13 6.50
N ILE A 170 -10.32 9.68 5.60
CA ILE A 170 -11.29 8.95 4.79
C ILE A 170 -10.86 9.07 3.33
N ILE A 171 -10.82 7.94 2.62
CA ILE A 171 -10.52 7.92 1.18
C ILE A 171 -11.65 8.65 0.45
N ASP A 172 -11.29 9.69 -0.28
CA ASP A 172 -12.22 10.44 -1.10
C ASP A 172 -11.60 10.77 -2.46
N ASP A 173 -12.40 10.94 -3.49
CA ASP A 173 -11.91 11.53 -4.72
C ASP A 173 -11.96 13.05 -4.58
N ARG A 174 -11.13 13.69 -5.35
CA ARG A 174 -10.94 15.15 -5.33
C ARG A 174 -11.81 15.85 -6.37
N SER A 175 -12.93 15.19 -6.72
CA SER A 175 -13.95 15.74 -7.65
C SER A 175 -14.94 16.65 -6.96
#